data_4a4dcbb62d87163f557d77aa914545cf
#
_entry.id   4a4dcbb62d87163f557d77aa914545cf
#
_cell.length_a   1.000
_cell.length_b   1.000
_cell.length_c   1.000
_cell.angle_alpha   90.00
_cell.angle_beta   90.00
_cell.angle_gamma   90.00
#
_symmetry.space_group_name_H-M   'P 1'
#
loop_
_entity.id
_entity.type
_entity.pdbx_description
1 polymer ?
#
loop_
_entity_poly.entity_id
_entity_poly.type
_entity_poly.pdbx_seq_one_letter_code
_entity_poly.pdbx_strand_id
1 'polypeptide(L)'
;MATIRDVAQKAGVGVATVSRVLSENGYVKEETKQKVMEAIRELNYTPNEIARNLYYKRTGIVAVIIPQISHPFFAEFVDKLVVELLAHDYKAMICNTWSEESYELQYFDMLKRNMVDGIICGTHSVTNEEYFNINRPIVALDHTFGRGIPCVSVDHKEGGRLAAMELIQAGCKNVLQFRGSSNVNSPASLRHDVFEKIIREHGLGYQEIITDMNDLSEATAERNAYEFFEKYPDVDGIFGTDFTVMSAMKRAHELGIDIPGRLKVVGYDGTKISRLASPGLTTVCQPIDDLAKQSVNIMMDLINGKTIDSSDVHLSVSLHRDQSTAIN
;
A
#
# COMPACT_ATOMS: atom_id res chain seq x y z
N MET A 1 -28.16 -29.19 3.42
CA MET A 1 -26.66 -29.07 3.37
C MET A 1 -26.09 -30.04 4.39
N ALA A 2 -25.18 -30.92 3.99
CA ALA A 2 -24.55 -31.86 4.93
C ALA A 2 -23.78 -31.11 6.01
N THR A 3 -23.74 -31.65 7.23
CA THR A 3 -23.05 -31.08 8.38
C THR A 3 -21.85 -31.97 8.78
N ILE A 4 -20.93 -31.43 9.60
CA ILE A 4 -19.81 -32.22 10.13
C ILE A 4 -20.30 -33.44 10.93
N ARG A 5 -21.50 -33.38 11.52
CA ARG A 5 -22.13 -34.50 12.23
C ARG A 5 -22.55 -35.61 11.27
N ASP A 6 -23.07 -35.26 10.10
CA ASP A 6 -23.45 -36.24 9.08
C ASP A 6 -22.22 -36.96 8.53
N VAL A 7 -21.10 -36.23 8.33
CA VAL A 7 -19.81 -36.83 7.94
C VAL A 7 -19.30 -37.79 9.03
N ALA A 8 -19.36 -37.38 10.30
CA ALA A 8 -18.92 -38.20 11.44
C ALA A 8 -19.74 -39.50 11.53
N GLN A 9 -21.08 -39.41 11.41
CA GLN A 9 -21.97 -40.55 11.43
C GLN A 9 -21.67 -41.51 10.26
N LYS A 10 -21.50 -40.98 9.04
CA LYS A 10 -21.24 -41.78 7.83
C LYS A 10 -19.87 -42.46 7.88
N ALA A 11 -18.84 -41.78 8.38
CA ALA A 11 -17.49 -42.32 8.53
C ALA A 11 -17.33 -43.27 9.76
N GLY A 12 -18.36 -43.35 10.63
CA GLY A 12 -18.32 -44.16 11.87
C GLY A 12 -17.31 -43.65 12.90
N VAL A 13 -17.10 -42.32 12.98
CA VAL A 13 -16.12 -41.68 13.87
C VAL A 13 -16.76 -40.53 14.65
N GLY A 14 -16.05 -40.04 15.66
CA GLY A 14 -16.50 -38.83 16.38
C GLY A 14 -16.26 -37.55 15.58
N VAL A 15 -17.07 -36.53 15.85
CA VAL A 15 -16.94 -35.19 15.24
C VAL A 15 -15.52 -34.61 15.42
N ALA A 16 -14.92 -34.84 16.59
CA ALA A 16 -13.55 -34.40 16.86
C ALA A 16 -12.52 -35.07 15.95
N THR A 17 -12.75 -36.33 15.53
CA THR A 17 -11.88 -37.04 14.58
C THR A 17 -12.03 -36.43 13.17
N VAL A 18 -13.25 -36.13 12.73
CA VAL A 18 -13.50 -35.43 11.44
C VAL A 18 -12.79 -34.08 11.45
N SER A 19 -12.94 -33.31 12.53
CA SER A 19 -12.29 -32.00 12.68
C SER A 19 -10.77 -32.11 12.57
N ARG A 20 -10.14 -33.11 13.21
CA ARG A 20 -8.69 -33.35 13.13
C ARG A 20 -8.24 -33.70 11.71
N VAL A 21 -9.02 -34.51 10.99
CA VAL A 21 -8.74 -34.88 9.60
C VAL A 21 -8.78 -33.63 8.70
N LEU A 22 -9.80 -32.77 8.89
CA LEU A 22 -9.98 -31.56 8.11
C LEU A 22 -8.95 -30.48 8.40
N SER A 23 -8.47 -30.40 9.65
CA SER A 23 -7.49 -29.39 10.07
C SER A 23 -6.03 -29.87 9.94
N GLU A 24 -5.84 -31.13 9.57
CA GLU A 24 -4.52 -31.81 9.57
C GLU A 24 -3.76 -31.70 10.92
N ASN A 25 -4.49 -31.40 11.99
CA ASN A 25 -3.92 -31.16 13.31
C ASN A 25 -4.09 -32.41 14.22
N GLY A 26 -2.97 -33.05 14.51
CA GLY A 26 -2.92 -34.25 15.35
C GLY A 26 -2.90 -35.54 14.55
N TYR A 27 -2.47 -36.61 15.22
CA TYR A 27 -2.36 -37.92 14.60
C TYR A 27 -3.74 -38.56 14.41
N VAL A 28 -4.04 -38.95 13.16
CA VAL A 28 -5.18 -39.79 12.80
C VAL A 28 -4.66 -40.95 11.93
N LYS A 29 -5.07 -42.17 12.23
CA LYS A 29 -4.68 -43.37 11.44
C LYS A 29 -5.13 -43.16 9.99
N GLU A 30 -4.28 -43.58 9.05
CA GLU A 30 -4.53 -43.38 7.60
C GLU A 30 -5.86 -44.01 7.15
N GLU A 31 -6.19 -45.20 7.62
CA GLU A 31 -7.49 -45.85 7.36
C GLU A 31 -8.68 -44.99 7.79
N THR A 32 -8.57 -44.30 8.94
CA THR A 32 -9.61 -43.43 9.46
C THR A 32 -9.70 -42.14 8.61
N LYS A 33 -8.56 -41.60 8.21
CA LYS A 33 -8.51 -40.43 7.30
C LYS A 33 -9.19 -40.72 5.98
N GLN A 34 -8.94 -41.90 5.38
CA GLN A 34 -9.58 -42.32 4.15
C GLN A 34 -11.09 -42.45 4.28
N LYS A 35 -11.61 -43.07 5.35
CA LYS A 35 -13.08 -43.17 5.64
C LYS A 35 -13.73 -41.80 5.74
N VAL A 36 -13.08 -40.85 6.43
CA VAL A 36 -13.60 -39.49 6.57
C VAL A 36 -13.60 -38.75 5.23
N MET A 37 -12.53 -38.86 4.44
CA MET A 37 -12.42 -38.22 3.12
C MET A 37 -13.43 -38.80 2.11
N GLU A 38 -13.74 -40.09 2.22
CA GLU A 38 -14.77 -40.75 1.40
C GLU A 38 -16.17 -40.26 1.79
N ALA A 39 -16.47 -40.19 3.09
CA ALA A 39 -17.75 -39.66 3.57
C ALA A 39 -17.96 -38.18 3.17
N ILE A 40 -16.90 -37.34 3.19
CA ILE A 40 -16.93 -35.95 2.74
C ILE A 40 -17.31 -35.89 1.26
N ARG A 41 -16.66 -36.69 0.39
CA ARG A 41 -16.96 -36.75 -1.04
C ARG A 41 -18.37 -37.20 -1.34
N GLU A 42 -18.83 -38.30 -0.72
CA GLU A 42 -20.16 -38.82 -0.95
C GLU A 42 -21.31 -37.91 -0.47
N LEU A 43 -21.06 -37.16 0.62
CA LEU A 43 -22.02 -36.20 1.14
C LEU A 43 -21.91 -34.82 0.47
N ASN A 44 -20.95 -34.64 -0.41
CA ASN A 44 -20.59 -33.34 -0.99
C ASN A 44 -20.48 -32.25 0.10
N TYR A 45 -19.81 -32.66 1.21
CA TYR A 45 -19.67 -31.79 2.38
C TYR A 45 -18.56 -30.78 2.14
N THR A 46 -18.90 -29.49 2.25
CA THR A 46 -17.93 -28.41 2.30
C THR A 46 -17.75 -27.93 3.74
N PRO A 47 -16.52 -27.93 4.29
CA PRO A 47 -16.28 -27.42 5.63
C PRO A 47 -16.80 -25.99 5.78
N ASN A 48 -17.54 -25.71 6.85
CA ASN A 48 -17.98 -24.36 7.16
C ASN A 48 -16.83 -23.58 7.78
N GLU A 49 -16.24 -22.67 7.00
CA GLU A 49 -15.15 -21.82 7.49
C GLU A 49 -15.56 -20.97 8.69
N ILE A 50 -16.81 -20.50 8.76
CA ILE A 50 -17.32 -19.72 9.91
C ILE A 50 -17.27 -20.56 11.20
N ALA A 51 -17.68 -21.82 11.14
CA ALA A 51 -17.63 -22.71 12.32
C ALA A 51 -16.17 -23.01 12.74
N ARG A 52 -15.27 -23.18 11.77
CA ARG A 52 -13.84 -23.35 12.01
C ARG A 52 -13.24 -22.09 12.64
N ASN A 53 -13.53 -20.94 12.10
CA ASN A 53 -13.05 -19.64 12.54
C ASN A 53 -13.53 -19.32 13.96
N LEU A 54 -14.77 -19.67 14.30
CA LEU A 54 -15.32 -19.55 15.66
C LEU A 54 -14.53 -20.40 16.67
N TYR A 55 -14.16 -21.63 16.28
CA TYR A 55 -13.37 -22.52 17.13
C TYR A 55 -11.95 -21.99 17.38
N TYR A 56 -11.29 -21.50 16.31
CA TYR A 56 -9.93 -20.97 16.42
C TYR A 56 -9.88 -19.50 16.85
N LYS A 57 -11.05 -18.83 16.99
CA LYS A 57 -11.17 -17.39 17.27
C LYS A 57 -10.38 -16.52 16.29
N ARG A 58 -10.29 -16.95 15.03
CA ARG A 58 -9.61 -16.26 13.92
C ARG A 58 -10.49 -16.32 12.68
N THR A 59 -10.52 -15.23 11.92
CA THR A 59 -11.28 -15.13 10.68
C THR A 59 -10.50 -15.59 9.46
N GLY A 60 -9.16 -15.56 9.53
CA GLY A 60 -8.28 -15.77 8.40
C GLY A 60 -8.33 -14.61 7.39
N ILE A 61 -8.75 -13.42 7.83
CA ILE A 61 -8.88 -12.23 6.98
C ILE A 61 -8.08 -11.09 7.58
N VAL A 62 -7.26 -10.43 6.76
CA VAL A 62 -6.63 -9.15 7.07
C VAL A 62 -7.27 -8.09 6.18
N ALA A 63 -7.76 -7.00 6.78
CA ALA A 63 -8.24 -5.84 6.04
C ALA A 63 -7.06 -4.97 5.58
N VAL A 64 -7.10 -4.51 4.33
CA VAL A 64 -6.13 -3.59 3.75
C VAL A 64 -6.88 -2.31 3.43
N ILE A 65 -6.68 -1.29 4.25
CA ILE A 65 -7.34 0.01 4.13
C ILE A 65 -6.44 0.93 3.31
N ILE A 66 -6.95 1.41 2.19
CA ILE A 66 -6.23 2.27 1.24
C ILE A 66 -7.12 3.43 0.79
N PRO A 67 -6.54 4.57 0.35
CA PRO A 67 -7.33 5.68 -0.16
C PRO A 67 -8.11 5.31 -1.41
N GLN A 68 -7.44 4.69 -2.39
CA GLN A 68 -8.04 4.38 -3.68
C GLN A 68 -7.28 3.26 -4.40
N ILE A 69 -7.98 2.15 -4.72
CA ILE A 69 -7.38 0.99 -5.40
C ILE A 69 -6.95 1.28 -6.84
N SER A 70 -7.54 2.29 -7.50
CA SER A 70 -7.15 2.67 -8.87
C SER A 70 -5.84 3.44 -8.94
N HIS A 71 -5.29 3.93 -7.82
CA HIS A 71 -3.98 4.56 -7.81
C HIS A 71 -2.88 3.50 -8.01
N PRO A 72 -1.97 3.67 -8.99
CA PRO A 72 -1.02 2.63 -9.38
C PRO A 72 -0.17 2.07 -8.24
N PHE A 73 0.33 2.93 -7.35
CA PHE A 73 1.10 2.50 -6.18
C PHE A 73 0.29 1.55 -5.28
N PHE A 74 -0.94 1.94 -4.91
CA PHE A 74 -1.77 1.09 -4.04
C PHE A 74 -2.23 -0.18 -4.74
N ALA A 75 -2.50 -0.13 -6.04
CA ALA A 75 -2.83 -1.33 -6.81
C ALA A 75 -1.68 -2.35 -6.79
N GLU A 76 -0.45 -1.93 -7.03
CA GLU A 76 0.73 -2.80 -6.98
C GLU A 76 1.04 -3.29 -5.57
N PHE A 77 0.93 -2.41 -4.57
CA PHE A 77 1.14 -2.78 -3.16
C PHE A 77 0.14 -3.85 -2.70
N VAL A 78 -1.15 -3.68 -3.03
CA VAL A 78 -2.20 -4.65 -2.72
C VAL A 78 -1.97 -5.97 -3.44
N ASP A 79 -1.56 -5.96 -4.72
CA ASP A 79 -1.22 -7.18 -5.47
C ASP A 79 -0.16 -8.01 -4.72
N LYS A 80 0.91 -7.36 -4.23
CA LYS A 80 1.96 -8.02 -3.45
C LYS A 80 1.49 -8.47 -2.08
N LEU A 81 0.71 -7.64 -1.38
CA LEU A 81 0.12 -8.02 -0.08
C LEU A 81 -0.75 -9.27 -0.17
N VAL A 82 -1.56 -9.40 -1.22
CA VAL A 82 -2.41 -10.58 -1.44
C VAL A 82 -1.56 -11.84 -1.55
N VAL A 83 -0.46 -11.79 -2.31
CA VAL A 83 0.45 -12.93 -2.47
C VAL A 83 1.09 -13.32 -1.14
N GLU A 84 1.60 -12.35 -0.39
CA GLU A 84 2.24 -12.59 0.91
C GLU A 84 1.23 -13.11 1.96
N LEU A 85 0.01 -12.57 2.02
CA LEU A 85 -1.03 -13.04 2.93
C LEU A 85 -1.46 -14.47 2.61
N LEU A 86 -1.61 -14.83 1.32
CA LEU A 86 -1.95 -16.18 0.89
C LEU A 86 -0.88 -17.20 1.31
N ALA A 87 0.41 -16.82 1.29
CA ALA A 87 1.49 -17.68 1.77
C ALA A 87 1.38 -18.02 3.29
N HIS A 88 0.59 -17.24 4.03
CA HIS A 88 0.28 -17.43 5.45
C HIS A 88 -1.14 -17.96 5.71
N ASP A 89 -1.85 -18.45 4.68
CA ASP A 89 -3.25 -18.90 4.74
C ASP A 89 -4.24 -17.79 5.14
N TYR A 90 -3.92 -16.52 4.88
CA TYR A 90 -4.79 -15.37 5.08
C TYR A 90 -5.34 -14.82 3.76
N LYS A 91 -6.56 -14.32 3.81
CA LYS A 91 -7.22 -13.60 2.70
C LYS A 91 -7.12 -12.11 2.95
N ALA A 92 -6.92 -11.32 1.89
CA ALA A 92 -7.02 -9.87 1.97
C ALA A 92 -8.46 -9.41 1.74
N MET A 93 -8.93 -8.48 2.57
CA MET A 93 -10.16 -7.73 2.31
C MET A 93 -9.79 -6.29 1.98
N ILE A 94 -10.02 -5.88 0.74
CA ILE A 94 -9.66 -4.54 0.27
C ILE A 94 -10.74 -3.54 0.69
N CYS A 95 -10.33 -2.48 1.36
CA CYS A 95 -11.16 -1.45 1.94
C CYS A 95 -10.76 -0.07 1.38
N ASN A 96 -11.52 0.45 0.42
CA ASN A 96 -11.32 1.80 -0.09
C ASN A 96 -11.98 2.83 0.82
N THR A 97 -11.31 3.93 1.12
CA THR A 97 -11.88 5.02 1.92
C THR A 97 -12.32 6.21 1.09
N TRP A 98 -11.79 6.38 -0.13
CA TRP A 98 -11.99 7.59 -0.96
C TRP A 98 -11.76 8.88 -0.16
N SER A 99 -10.82 8.81 0.80
CA SER A 99 -10.50 9.92 1.71
C SER A 99 -11.61 10.32 2.69
N GLU A 100 -12.61 9.48 2.85
CA GLU A 100 -13.72 9.68 3.76
C GLU A 100 -13.43 9.04 5.13
N GLU A 101 -13.26 9.83 6.16
CA GLU A 101 -13.01 9.40 7.54
C GLU A 101 -14.06 8.39 8.04
N SER A 102 -15.33 8.59 7.67
CA SER A 102 -16.44 7.74 8.08
C SER A 102 -16.29 6.29 7.59
N TYR A 103 -15.72 6.05 6.43
CA TYR A 103 -15.46 4.71 5.92
C TYR A 103 -14.28 4.06 6.66
N GLU A 104 -13.23 4.81 6.94
CA GLU A 104 -12.09 4.31 7.69
C GLU A 104 -12.51 3.83 9.08
N LEU A 105 -13.34 4.62 9.80
CA LEU A 105 -13.90 4.26 11.10
C LEU A 105 -14.77 2.99 11.05
N GLN A 106 -15.56 2.79 10.01
CA GLN A 106 -16.35 1.57 9.82
C GLN A 106 -15.44 0.34 9.69
N TYR A 107 -14.32 0.44 9.00
CA TYR A 107 -13.38 -0.67 8.85
C TYR A 107 -12.65 -0.98 10.18
N PHE A 108 -12.33 0.01 10.99
CA PHE A 108 -11.82 -0.24 12.34
C PHE A 108 -12.85 -0.90 13.26
N ASP A 109 -14.13 -0.58 13.11
CA ASP A 109 -15.19 -1.24 13.86
C ASP A 109 -15.28 -2.73 13.51
N MET A 110 -15.01 -3.14 12.28
CA MET A 110 -14.92 -4.56 11.90
C MET A 110 -13.82 -5.29 12.67
N LEU A 111 -12.67 -4.66 12.90
CA LEU A 111 -11.59 -5.23 13.71
C LEU A 111 -12.00 -5.37 15.17
N LYS A 112 -12.68 -4.35 15.75
CA LYS A 112 -13.22 -4.41 17.12
C LYS A 112 -14.23 -5.55 17.29
N ARG A 113 -15.03 -5.81 16.26
CA ARG A 113 -16.05 -6.90 16.24
C ARG A 113 -15.50 -8.26 15.85
N ASN A 114 -14.19 -8.44 15.72
CA ASN A 114 -13.53 -9.67 15.26
C ASN A 114 -14.04 -10.17 13.88
N MET A 115 -14.40 -9.29 12.98
CA MET A 115 -14.74 -9.64 11.59
C MET A 115 -13.49 -9.80 10.73
N VAL A 116 -12.37 -9.23 11.16
CA VAL A 116 -11.02 -9.40 10.61
C VAL A 116 -10.03 -9.61 11.75
N ASP A 117 -8.88 -10.21 11.48
CA ASP A 117 -7.87 -10.53 12.48
C ASP A 117 -6.84 -9.40 12.65
N GLY A 118 -6.71 -8.56 11.63
CA GLY A 118 -5.82 -7.41 11.64
C GLY A 118 -6.12 -6.42 10.52
N ILE A 119 -5.49 -5.25 10.59
CA ILE A 119 -5.61 -4.17 9.60
C ILE A 119 -4.21 -3.71 9.18
N ILE A 120 -3.96 -3.65 7.86
CA ILE A 120 -2.85 -2.89 7.27
C ILE A 120 -3.45 -1.59 6.72
N CYS A 121 -3.00 -0.44 7.25
CA CYS A 121 -3.61 0.86 7.00
C CYS A 121 -2.65 1.78 6.24
N GLY A 122 -3.02 2.18 5.02
CA GLY A 122 -2.32 3.13 4.17
C GLY A 122 -3.09 4.44 3.95
N THR A 123 -4.06 4.77 4.83
CA THR A 123 -4.82 6.02 4.81
C THR A 123 -4.45 6.92 5.99
N HIS A 124 -4.83 8.19 5.92
CA HIS A 124 -4.49 9.20 6.91
C HIS A 124 -5.70 10.10 7.25
N SER A 125 -6.91 9.57 7.14
CA SER A 125 -8.14 10.37 7.28
C SER A 125 -8.60 10.52 8.72
N VAL A 126 -8.26 9.56 9.60
CA VAL A 126 -8.71 9.50 11.00
C VAL A 126 -7.65 10.05 11.95
N THR A 127 -8.07 10.66 13.06
CA THR A 127 -7.15 11.15 14.07
C THR A 127 -6.46 10.01 14.82
N ASN A 128 -5.23 10.24 15.29
CA ASN A 128 -4.44 9.24 16.00
C ASN A 128 -5.13 8.68 17.26
N GLU A 129 -6.00 9.44 17.93
CA GLU A 129 -6.68 9.01 19.15
C GLU A 129 -7.61 7.81 18.95
N GLU A 130 -8.23 7.70 17.77
CA GLU A 130 -9.14 6.60 17.46
C GLU A 130 -8.41 5.28 17.27
N TYR A 131 -7.20 5.31 16.73
CA TYR A 131 -6.34 4.12 16.59
C TYR A 131 -5.85 3.59 17.96
N PHE A 132 -5.57 4.47 18.92
CA PHE A 132 -5.04 4.08 20.22
C PHE A 132 -6.02 3.29 21.07
N ASN A 133 -7.31 3.46 20.84
CA ASN A 133 -8.35 2.71 21.53
C ASN A 133 -8.56 1.29 21.01
N ILE A 134 -7.79 0.90 19.97
CA ILE A 134 -7.89 -0.41 19.34
C ILE A 134 -6.71 -1.27 19.80
N ASN A 135 -6.92 -2.07 20.84
CA ASN A 135 -5.92 -3.06 21.29
C ASN A 135 -5.99 -4.31 20.40
N ARG A 136 -5.65 -4.19 19.13
CA ARG A 136 -5.73 -5.22 18.09
C ARG A 136 -4.60 -5.07 17.09
N PRO A 137 -4.26 -6.10 16.28
CA PRO A 137 -3.23 -6.03 15.26
C PRO A 137 -3.50 -4.94 14.22
N ILE A 138 -2.66 -3.92 14.20
CA ILE A 138 -2.65 -2.86 13.19
C ILE A 138 -1.21 -2.64 12.75
N VAL A 139 -0.99 -2.51 11.44
CA VAL A 139 0.28 -2.10 10.83
C VAL A 139 -0.01 -0.87 9.98
N ALA A 140 0.77 0.19 10.18
CA ALA A 140 0.68 1.40 9.37
C ALA A 140 1.61 1.33 8.16
N LEU A 141 1.18 1.89 7.02
CA LEU A 141 2.01 2.16 5.86
C LEU A 141 2.16 3.67 5.73
N ASP A 142 3.40 4.14 5.75
CA ASP A 142 3.75 5.56 5.60
C ASP A 142 3.01 6.52 6.55
N HIS A 143 2.61 6.03 7.72
CA HIS A 143 1.96 6.84 8.74
C HIS A 143 2.43 6.47 10.14
N THR A 144 2.85 7.46 10.92
CA THR A 144 3.27 7.25 12.31
C THR A 144 2.13 7.57 13.25
N PHE A 145 1.48 6.54 13.76
CA PHE A 145 0.45 6.68 14.80
C PHE A 145 1.03 6.92 16.20
N GLY A 146 2.29 6.52 16.44
CA GLY A 146 2.87 6.47 17.79
C GLY A 146 2.31 5.33 18.65
N ARG A 147 2.75 5.26 19.90
CA ARG A 147 2.20 4.34 20.93
C ARG A 147 2.10 2.86 20.52
N GLY A 148 3.14 2.31 19.86
CA GLY A 148 3.25 0.87 19.67
C GLY A 148 2.52 0.30 18.46
N ILE A 149 1.98 1.13 17.57
CA ILE A 149 1.54 0.69 16.23
C ILE A 149 2.76 0.74 15.31
N PRO A 150 3.24 -0.40 14.80
CA PRO A 150 4.39 -0.44 13.91
C PRO A 150 4.07 0.24 12.57
N CYS A 151 5.04 0.98 12.05
CA CYS A 151 4.99 1.62 10.75
C CYS A 151 6.00 0.99 9.80
N VAL A 152 5.55 0.64 8.61
CA VAL A 152 6.42 0.28 7.48
C VAL A 152 6.46 1.45 6.52
N SER A 153 7.65 1.95 6.23
CA SER A 153 7.87 3.15 5.42
C SER A 153 9.14 2.99 4.58
N VAL A 154 9.41 3.96 3.71
CA VAL A 154 10.67 4.07 2.99
C VAL A 154 11.48 5.26 3.48
N ASP A 155 12.76 5.34 3.09
CA ASP A 155 13.57 6.54 3.31
C ASP A 155 13.14 7.67 2.35
N HIS A 156 12.06 8.35 2.73
CA HIS A 156 11.53 9.48 1.97
C HIS A 156 12.50 10.66 1.88
N LYS A 157 13.40 10.83 2.87
CA LYS A 157 14.42 11.89 2.81
C LYS A 157 15.39 11.62 1.67
N GLU A 158 15.86 10.38 1.59
CA GLU A 158 16.73 9.96 0.49
C GLU A 158 16.01 10.06 -0.86
N GLY A 159 14.73 9.68 -0.90
CA GLY A 159 13.90 9.81 -2.10
C GLY A 159 13.78 11.26 -2.60
N GLY A 160 13.51 12.21 -1.72
CA GLY A 160 13.50 13.64 -2.05
C GLY A 160 14.87 14.15 -2.51
N ARG A 161 15.95 13.67 -1.86
CA ARG A 161 17.33 14.00 -2.27
C ARG A 161 17.64 13.49 -3.68
N LEU A 162 17.31 12.25 -3.98
CA LEU A 162 17.55 11.65 -5.30
C LEU A 162 16.82 12.42 -6.41
N ALA A 163 15.56 12.78 -6.19
CA ALA A 163 14.78 13.55 -7.15
C ALA A 163 15.35 14.96 -7.38
N ALA A 164 15.73 15.67 -6.32
CA ALA A 164 16.30 16.99 -6.42
C ALA A 164 17.64 16.96 -7.18
N MET A 165 18.54 16.05 -6.80
CA MET A 165 19.85 15.93 -7.44
C MET A 165 19.75 15.55 -8.91
N GLU A 166 18.75 14.75 -9.29
CA GLU A 166 18.51 14.38 -10.69
C GLU A 166 18.17 15.62 -11.53
N LEU A 167 17.21 16.46 -11.08
CA LEU A 167 16.83 17.69 -11.80
C LEU A 167 17.98 18.70 -11.84
N ILE A 168 18.78 18.83 -10.77
CA ILE A 168 19.97 19.68 -10.75
C ILE A 168 21.00 19.21 -11.78
N GLN A 169 21.29 17.88 -11.80
CA GLN A 169 22.23 17.29 -12.75
C GLN A 169 21.74 17.39 -14.20
N ALA A 170 20.40 17.32 -14.42
CA ALA A 170 19.79 17.55 -15.72
C ALA A 170 19.81 19.03 -16.17
N GLY A 171 20.36 19.93 -15.36
CA GLY A 171 20.58 21.35 -15.70
C GLY A 171 19.34 22.23 -15.56
N CYS A 172 18.34 21.80 -14.80
CA CYS A 172 17.16 22.62 -14.51
C CYS A 172 17.55 23.89 -13.75
N LYS A 173 16.78 24.96 -13.99
CA LYS A 173 16.94 26.25 -13.31
C LYS A 173 15.73 26.63 -12.46
N ASN A 174 14.55 26.27 -12.92
CA ASN A 174 13.29 26.53 -12.23
C ASN A 174 12.51 25.23 -12.11
N VAL A 175 12.31 24.76 -10.91
CA VAL A 175 11.63 23.49 -10.66
C VAL A 175 10.32 23.69 -9.90
N LEU A 176 9.38 22.82 -10.17
CA LEU A 176 8.11 22.74 -9.45
C LEU A 176 7.91 21.33 -8.89
N GLN A 177 7.43 21.25 -7.65
CA GLN A 177 6.95 19.98 -7.14
C GLN A 177 5.43 19.96 -6.97
N PHE A 178 4.84 18.83 -7.31
CA PHE A 178 3.49 18.49 -6.86
C PHE A 178 3.60 17.84 -5.49
N ARG A 179 3.08 18.49 -4.45
CA ARG A 179 3.20 18.00 -3.08
C ARG A 179 1.84 17.80 -2.42
N GLY A 180 1.76 16.81 -1.55
CA GLY A 180 0.60 16.67 -0.65
C GLY A 180 0.56 17.78 0.40
N SER A 181 -0.63 18.08 0.91
CA SER A 181 -0.84 19.03 2.01
C SER A 181 -0.01 18.67 3.23
N SER A 182 0.59 19.67 3.88
CA SER A 182 1.39 19.53 5.11
C SER A 182 0.54 19.26 6.36
N ASN A 183 -0.78 19.23 6.26
CA ASN A 183 -1.68 19.03 7.39
C ASN A 183 -1.64 17.61 7.97
N VAL A 184 -1.05 16.67 7.26
CA VAL A 184 -0.92 15.27 7.70
C VAL A 184 0.52 14.99 8.11
N ASN A 185 0.70 14.50 9.35
CA ASN A 185 2.02 14.08 9.84
C ASN A 185 2.35 12.69 9.28
N SER A 186 2.84 12.64 8.06
CA SER A 186 3.24 11.43 7.36
C SER A 186 4.74 11.44 7.05
N PRO A 187 5.47 10.31 7.23
CA PRO A 187 6.84 10.18 6.76
C PRO A 187 6.99 10.54 5.27
N ALA A 188 5.95 10.29 4.46
CA ALA A 188 5.94 10.63 3.05
C ALA A 188 6.10 12.14 2.77
N SER A 189 5.76 13.02 3.72
CA SER A 189 5.95 14.48 3.59
C SER A 189 7.43 14.85 3.53
N LEU A 190 8.30 14.07 4.14
CA LEU A 190 9.74 14.36 4.25
C LEU A 190 10.43 14.44 2.89
N ARG A 191 9.94 13.73 1.87
CA ARG A 191 10.49 13.83 0.50
C ARG A 191 10.33 15.23 -0.07
N HIS A 192 9.22 15.88 0.25
CA HIS A 192 8.89 17.22 -0.24
C HIS A 192 9.76 18.28 0.42
N ASP A 193 9.94 18.19 1.73
CA ASP A 193 10.73 19.15 2.51
C ASP A 193 12.22 19.07 2.14
N VAL A 194 12.74 17.83 1.98
CA VAL A 194 14.13 17.61 1.57
C VAL A 194 14.36 18.06 0.13
N PHE A 195 13.42 17.78 -0.77
CA PHE A 195 13.48 18.23 -2.16
C PHE A 195 13.56 19.77 -2.23
N GLU A 196 12.62 20.47 -1.61
CA GLU A 196 12.59 21.93 -1.56
C GLU A 196 13.91 22.50 -1.01
N LYS A 197 14.37 21.98 0.14
CA LYS A 197 15.59 22.42 0.77
C LYS A 197 16.78 22.34 -0.17
N ILE A 198 17.00 21.19 -0.82
CA ILE A 198 18.13 20.97 -1.71
C ILE A 198 18.06 21.87 -2.95
N ILE A 199 16.89 22.04 -3.55
CA ILE A 199 16.67 22.92 -4.70
C ILE A 199 17.05 24.37 -4.34
N ARG A 200 16.58 24.87 -3.21
CA ARG A 200 16.90 26.22 -2.75
C ARG A 200 18.38 26.41 -2.38
N GLU A 201 19.01 25.40 -1.73
CA GLU A 201 20.44 25.42 -1.40
C GLU A 201 21.33 25.50 -2.64
N HIS A 202 20.88 24.94 -3.78
CA HIS A 202 21.61 25.03 -5.06
C HIS A 202 21.25 26.27 -5.88
N GLY A 203 20.42 27.18 -5.34
CA GLY A 203 20.09 28.45 -5.97
C GLY A 203 19.11 28.36 -7.15
N LEU A 204 18.36 27.25 -7.29
CA LEU A 204 17.34 27.11 -8.30
C LEU A 204 16.03 27.80 -7.88
N GLY A 205 15.26 28.26 -8.86
CA GLY A 205 13.88 28.68 -8.64
C GLY A 205 13.02 27.51 -8.18
N TYR A 206 12.16 27.74 -7.20
CA TYR A 206 11.28 26.71 -6.63
C TYR A 206 9.82 27.19 -6.61
N GLN A 207 8.95 26.33 -7.08
CA GLN A 207 7.50 26.49 -7.06
C GLN A 207 6.82 25.19 -6.55
N GLU A 208 5.58 25.30 -6.12
CA GLU A 208 4.80 24.13 -5.71
C GLU A 208 3.34 24.24 -6.08
N ILE A 209 2.72 23.09 -6.36
CA ILE A 209 1.27 22.91 -6.41
C ILE A 209 0.90 21.97 -5.29
N ILE A 210 0.08 22.47 -4.36
CA ILE A 210 -0.36 21.71 -3.19
C ILE A 210 -1.68 21.03 -3.48
N THR A 211 -1.73 19.72 -3.24
CA THR A 211 -2.95 18.90 -3.36
C THR A 211 -3.31 18.27 -2.03
N ASP A 212 -4.56 17.86 -1.87
CA ASP A 212 -4.93 17.02 -0.75
C ASP A 212 -4.17 15.67 -0.85
N MET A 213 -3.52 15.27 0.23
CA MET A 213 -2.77 14.00 0.27
C MET A 213 -3.65 12.77 0.01
N ASN A 214 -4.92 12.89 0.29
CA ASN A 214 -5.87 11.79 0.13
C ASN A 214 -6.64 11.85 -1.20
N ASP A 215 -6.56 12.96 -1.95
CA ASP A 215 -7.17 13.06 -3.29
C ASP A 215 -6.21 12.60 -4.38
N LEU A 216 -6.18 11.30 -4.59
CA LEU A 216 -5.35 10.61 -5.58
C LEU A 216 -6.09 10.35 -6.90
N SER A 217 -7.16 11.12 -7.17
CA SER A 217 -7.99 10.95 -8.36
C SER A 217 -7.32 11.41 -9.65
N GLU A 218 -7.73 10.81 -10.77
CA GLU A 218 -7.31 11.24 -12.11
C GLU A 218 -7.69 12.70 -12.37
N ALA A 219 -8.88 13.12 -11.93
CA ALA A 219 -9.36 14.49 -12.08
C ALA A 219 -8.44 15.52 -11.40
N THR A 220 -7.92 15.18 -10.21
CA THR A 220 -6.97 16.03 -9.51
C THR A 220 -5.61 16.06 -10.20
N ALA A 221 -5.10 14.92 -10.68
CA ALA A 221 -3.86 14.87 -11.44
C ALA A 221 -3.95 15.70 -12.73
N GLU A 222 -5.06 15.61 -13.48
CA GLU A 222 -5.31 16.44 -14.67
C GLU A 222 -5.42 17.92 -14.33
N ARG A 223 -6.19 18.28 -13.31
CA ARG A 223 -6.31 19.68 -12.83
C ARG A 223 -4.93 20.28 -12.51
N ASN A 224 -4.11 19.54 -11.77
CA ASN A 224 -2.76 19.96 -11.42
C ASN A 224 -1.87 20.16 -12.65
N ALA A 225 -1.99 19.29 -13.66
CA ALA A 225 -1.27 19.43 -14.93
C ALA A 225 -1.70 20.69 -15.68
N TYR A 226 -3.01 20.99 -15.76
CA TYR A 226 -3.51 22.22 -16.36
C TYR A 226 -3.00 23.46 -15.60
N GLU A 227 -3.12 23.49 -14.29
CA GLU A 227 -2.66 24.58 -13.43
C GLU A 227 -1.16 24.85 -13.62
N PHE A 228 -0.36 23.78 -13.71
CA PHE A 228 1.07 23.87 -13.93
C PHE A 228 1.39 24.65 -15.20
N PHE A 229 0.84 24.25 -16.34
CA PHE A 229 1.18 24.88 -17.62
C PHE A 229 0.63 26.31 -17.77
N GLU A 230 -0.46 26.64 -17.09
CA GLU A 230 -1.03 28.00 -17.10
C GLU A 230 -0.25 28.99 -16.23
N LYS A 231 0.16 28.54 -15.02
CA LYS A 231 0.71 29.46 -14.02
C LYS A 231 2.24 29.51 -14.00
N TYR A 232 2.91 28.47 -14.47
CA TYR A 232 4.36 28.32 -14.32
C TYR A 232 5.10 28.05 -15.64
N PRO A 233 4.98 28.96 -16.63
CA PRO A 233 5.54 28.74 -17.98
C PRO A 233 7.07 28.67 -18.02
N ASP A 234 7.77 29.21 -17.02
CA ASP A 234 9.24 29.24 -16.95
C ASP A 234 9.85 28.04 -16.23
N VAL A 235 9.03 27.14 -15.69
CA VAL A 235 9.51 25.92 -15.05
C VAL A 235 10.04 24.95 -16.10
N ASP A 236 11.24 24.41 -15.84
CA ASP A 236 11.96 23.48 -16.73
C ASP A 236 12.20 22.11 -16.13
N GLY A 237 11.77 21.89 -14.86
CA GLY A 237 11.82 20.61 -14.18
C GLY A 237 10.64 20.41 -13.24
N ILE A 238 10.05 19.21 -13.22
CA ILE A 238 8.95 18.86 -12.31
C ILE A 238 9.23 17.57 -11.54
N PHE A 239 8.71 17.54 -10.30
CA PHE A 239 8.76 16.38 -9.41
C PHE A 239 7.39 16.10 -8.79
N GLY A 240 6.99 14.84 -8.73
CA GLY A 240 5.74 14.40 -8.11
C GLY A 240 5.59 12.89 -8.16
N THR A 241 4.46 12.34 -7.71
CA THR A 241 4.19 10.90 -7.87
C THR A 241 4.15 10.55 -9.36
N ASP A 242 4.48 9.31 -9.72
CA ASP A 242 4.44 8.83 -11.11
C ASP A 242 3.12 9.22 -11.79
N PHE A 243 2.01 8.98 -11.11
CA PHE A 243 0.68 9.25 -11.64
C PHE A 243 0.44 10.74 -11.95
N THR A 244 0.86 11.62 -11.04
CA THR A 244 0.71 13.07 -11.22
C THR A 244 1.60 13.60 -12.34
N VAL A 245 2.88 13.20 -12.37
CA VAL A 245 3.78 13.73 -13.42
C VAL A 245 3.48 13.13 -14.79
N MET A 246 2.94 11.90 -14.88
CA MET A 246 2.48 11.34 -16.16
C MET A 246 1.29 12.10 -16.73
N SER A 247 0.39 12.63 -15.90
CA SER A 247 -0.67 13.54 -16.34
C SER A 247 -0.09 14.85 -16.90
N ALA A 248 0.97 15.38 -16.26
CA ALA A 248 1.69 16.53 -16.78
C ALA A 248 2.42 16.22 -18.10
N MET A 249 3.02 15.02 -18.25
CA MET A 249 3.64 14.58 -19.51
C MET A 249 2.62 14.46 -20.64
N LYS A 250 1.42 13.92 -20.38
CA LYS A 250 0.32 13.88 -21.34
C LYS A 250 -0.03 15.30 -21.80
N ARG A 251 -0.18 16.22 -20.85
CA ARG A 251 -0.50 17.61 -21.17
C ARG A 251 0.63 18.32 -21.93
N ALA A 252 1.89 18.08 -21.59
CA ALA A 252 3.05 18.56 -22.32
C ALA A 252 3.03 18.12 -23.78
N HIS A 253 2.72 16.85 -24.03
CA HIS A 253 2.59 16.31 -25.38
C HIS A 253 1.49 17.03 -26.18
N GLU A 254 0.30 17.26 -25.58
CA GLU A 254 -0.80 17.99 -26.21
C GLU A 254 -0.40 19.43 -26.59
N LEU A 255 0.46 20.06 -25.79
CA LEU A 255 0.98 21.41 -26.00
C LEU A 255 2.21 21.47 -26.92
N GLY A 256 2.72 20.32 -27.37
CA GLY A 256 3.94 20.25 -28.20
C GLY A 256 5.22 20.59 -27.43
N ILE A 257 5.21 20.45 -26.10
CA ILE A 257 6.37 20.70 -25.24
C ILE A 257 7.27 19.48 -25.24
N ASP A 258 8.54 19.66 -25.58
CA ASP A 258 9.53 18.61 -25.66
C ASP A 258 10.00 18.14 -24.27
N ILE A 259 9.96 16.84 -24.04
CA ILE A 259 10.51 16.16 -22.88
C ILE A 259 11.59 15.18 -23.39
N PRO A 260 12.84 15.28 -22.94
CA PRO A 260 13.36 16.12 -21.85
C PRO A 260 13.89 17.51 -22.27
N GLY A 261 13.85 17.88 -23.55
CA GLY A 261 14.50 19.10 -24.04
C GLY A 261 14.07 20.37 -23.31
N ARG A 262 12.77 20.67 -23.30
CA ARG A 262 12.21 21.86 -22.64
C ARG A 262 11.81 21.58 -21.17
N LEU A 263 11.28 20.43 -20.88
CA LEU A 263 10.78 20.05 -19.54
C LEU A 263 11.37 18.70 -19.12
N LYS A 264 12.07 18.67 -17.97
CA LYS A 264 12.53 17.44 -17.35
C LYS A 264 11.51 16.97 -16.31
N VAL A 265 11.35 15.65 -16.20
CA VAL A 265 10.32 15.07 -15.36
C VAL A 265 10.92 13.98 -14.49
N VAL A 266 10.70 14.09 -13.17
CA VAL A 266 11.07 13.05 -12.19
C VAL A 266 9.81 12.59 -11.45
N GLY A 267 9.56 11.29 -11.51
CA GLY A 267 8.49 10.60 -10.79
C GLY A 267 8.88 10.17 -9.38
N TYR A 268 7.91 9.68 -8.66
CA TYR A 268 8.06 8.99 -7.39
C TYR A 268 7.07 7.83 -7.36
N ASP A 269 7.44 6.70 -6.85
CA ASP A 269 6.82 5.41 -6.62
C ASP A 269 7.52 4.29 -7.40
N GLY A 270 7.94 4.52 -8.65
CA GLY A 270 8.59 3.51 -9.49
C GLY A 270 7.65 2.40 -9.92
N THR A 271 6.37 2.72 -10.12
CA THR A 271 5.32 1.79 -10.50
C THR A 271 5.54 1.21 -11.89
N LYS A 272 4.93 0.07 -12.19
CA LYS A 272 5.04 -0.56 -13.53
C LYS A 272 4.50 0.33 -14.64
N ILE A 273 3.48 1.15 -14.34
CA ILE A 273 2.90 2.06 -15.33
C ILE A 273 3.89 3.15 -15.75
N SER A 274 4.78 3.59 -14.87
CA SER A 274 5.80 4.61 -15.20
C SER A 274 6.75 4.15 -16.30
N ARG A 275 6.99 2.84 -16.40
CA ARG A 275 7.82 2.24 -17.45
C ARG A 275 7.14 2.19 -18.83
N LEU A 276 5.83 2.42 -18.88
CA LEU A 276 5.05 2.50 -20.13
C LEU A 276 4.91 3.93 -20.65
N ALA A 277 5.42 4.92 -19.92
CA ALA A 277 5.43 6.30 -20.34
C ALA A 277 6.33 6.49 -21.59
N SER A 278 5.97 7.44 -22.45
CA SER A 278 6.78 7.84 -23.59
C SER A 278 6.84 9.38 -23.65
N PRO A 279 8.05 9.95 -23.46
CA PRO A 279 9.34 9.31 -23.15
C PRO A 279 9.32 8.54 -21.83
N GLY A 280 10.24 7.57 -21.65
CA GLY A 280 10.36 6.79 -20.43
C GLY A 280 10.60 7.67 -19.21
N LEU A 281 9.91 7.38 -18.09
CA LEU A 281 9.93 8.22 -16.90
C LEU A 281 11.09 7.88 -15.95
N THR A 282 11.96 8.84 -15.69
CA THR A 282 12.89 8.79 -14.56
C THR A 282 12.10 8.91 -13.26
N THR A 283 12.27 7.95 -12.34
CA THR A 283 11.48 7.90 -11.11
C THR A 283 12.24 7.36 -9.92
N VAL A 284 11.91 7.85 -8.73
CA VAL A 284 12.35 7.27 -7.46
C VAL A 284 11.49 6.04 -7.17
N CYS A 285 12.12 4.88 -7.15
CA CYS A 285 11.45 3.60 -6.94
C CYS A 285 11.33 3.26 -5.46
N GLN A 286 10.13 3.04 -4.98
CA GLN A 286 9.86 2.41 -3.70
C GLN A 286 9.98 0.87 -3.86
N PRO A 287 10.52 0.15 -2.87
CA PRO A 287 10.62 -1.31 -2.90
C PRO A 287 9.27 -1.95 -2.52
N ILE A 288 8.29 -1.89 -3.43
CA ILE A 288 6.88 -2.25 -3.17
C ILE A 288 6.76 -3.72 -2.70
N ASP A 289 7.56 -4.63 -3.26
CA ASP A 289 7.59 -6.03 -2.83
C ASP A 289 8.02 -6.16 -1.36
N ASP A 290 9.08 -5.44 -0.95
CA ASP A 290 9.57 -5.48 0.43
C ASP A 290 8.62 -4.75 1.39
N LEU A 291 7.98 -3.66 0.97
CA LEU A 291 6.93 -2.97 1.75
C LEU A 291 5.79 -3.93 2.10
N ALA A 292 5.29 -4.66 1.11
CA ALA A 292 4.22 -5.64 1.30
C ALA A 292 4.67 -6.78 2.22
N LYS A 293 5.84 -7.36 1.96
CA LYS A 293 6.40 -8.46 2.74
C LYS A 293 6.63 -8.08 4.19
N GLN A 294 7.22 -6.92 4.48
CA GLN A 294 7.44 -6.45 5.85
C GLN A 294 6.11 -6.17 6.57
N SER A 295 5.15 -5.55 5.88
CA SER A 295 3.82 -5.31 6.44
C SER A 295 3.12 -6.60 6.85
N VAL A 296 3.19 -7.65 6.01
CA VAL A 296 2.59 -8.96 6.32
C VAL A 296 3.36 -9.67 7.43
N ASN A 297 4.69 -9.68 7.43
CA ASN A 297 5.49 -10.31 8.48
C ASN A 297 5.15 -9.72 9.86
N ILE A 298 5.11 -8.40 9.96
CA ILE A 298 4.74 -7.71 11.20
C ILE A 298 3.28 -8.03 11.60
N MET A 299 2.37 -8.02 10.63
CA MET A 299 0.97 -8.39 10.88
C MET A 299 0.83 -9.81 11.43
N MET A 300 1.55 -10.78 10.86
CA MET A 300 1.53 -12.17 11.33
C MET A 300 2.10 -12.30 12.74
N ASP A 301 3.16 -11.57 13.06
CA ASP A 301 3.73 -11.55 14.41
C ASP A 301 2.73 -10.97 15.42
N LEU A 302 2.05 -9.88 15.10
CA LEU A 302 1.01 -9.28 15.95
C LEU A 302 -0.18 -10.23 16.17
N ILE A 303 -0.68 -10.87 15.09
CA ILE A 303 -1.79 -11.84 15.17
C ILE A 303 -1.40 -13.05 16.03
N ASN A 304 -0.12 -13.44 16.03
CA ASN A 304 0.39 -14.53 16.86
C ASN A 304 0.74 -14.10 18.30
N GLY A 305 0.42 -12.85 18.68
CA GLY A 305 0.61 -12.34 20.03
C GLY A 305 2.07 -12.04 20.39
N LYS A 306 2.96 -11.90 19.38
CA LYS A 306 4.32 -11.45 19.64
C LYS A 306 4.33 -9.96 19.96
N THR A 307 5.10 -9.57 20.95
CA THR A 307 5.39 -8.17 21.22
C THR A 307 6.40 -7.71 20.18
N ILE A 308 6.02 -6.70 19.40
CA ILE A 308 6.96 -6.03 18.50
C ILE A 308 7.44 -4.80 19.24
N ASP A 309 8.73 -4.74 19.53
CA ASP A 309 9.34 -3.46 19.89
C ASP A 309 9.07 -2.51 18.72
N SER A 310 8.38 -1.40 18.99
CA SER A 310 7.84 -0.46 18.01
C SER A 310 8.97 0.22 17.22
N SER A 311 9.70 -0.55 16.44
CA SER A 311 10.69 -0.04 15.50
C SER A 311 10.00 0.18 14.17
N ASP A 312 9.88 1.44 13.78
CA ASP A 312 9.50 1.80 12.43
C ASP A 312 10.49 1.16 11.45
N VAL A 313 9.98 0.46 10.46
CA VAL A 313 10.79 -0.14 9.40
C VAL A 313 10.94 0.87 8.29
N HIS A 314 12.17 1.26 8.00
CA HIS A 314 12.49 2.15 6.89
C HIS A 314 13.26 1.39 5.81
N LEU A 315 12.67 1.26 4.63
CA LEU A 315 13.27 0.60 3.49
C LEU A 315 13.97 1.60 2.58
N SER A 316 15.06 1.18 1.94
CA SER A 316 15.81 2.04 1.02
C SER A 316 15.06 2.22 -0.30
N VAL A 317 15.09 3.42 -0.85
CA VAL A 317 14.62 3.75 -2.20
C VAL A 317 15.77 3.75 -3.20
N SER A 318 15.47 3.71 -4.49
CA SER A 318 16.45 3.81 -5.57
C SER A 318 15.95 4.73 -6.68
N LEU A 319 16.86 5.26 -7.50
CA LEU A 319 16.50 6.05 -8.68
C LEU A 319 16.62 5.20 -9.94
N HIS A 320 15.52 5.06 -10.67
CA HIS A 320 15.51 4.54 -12.03
C HIS A 320 15.58 5.71 -13.01
N ARG A 321 16.70 5.79 -13.76
CA ARG A 321 16.88 6.82 -14.80
C ARG A 321 16.35 6.34 -16.13
N ASP A 322 15.62 7.21 -16.82
CA ASP A 322 15.11 6.98 -18.17
C ASP A 322 15.10 8.30 -18.97
N GLN A 323 14.40 8.34 -20.07
CA GLN A 323 14.47 9.42 -21.07
C GLN A 323 13.99 10.79 -20.54
N SER A 324 13.10 10.84 -19.56
CA SER A 324 12.47 12.11 -19.13
C SER A 324 13.43 13.11 -18.44
N THR A 325 14.67 12.69 -18.13
CA THR A 325 15.75 13.55 -17.62
C THR A 325 17.04 13.41 -18.43
N ALA A 326 17.04 12.67 -19.54
CA ALA A 326 18.25 12.47 -20.34
C ALA A 326 18.87 13.80 -20.77
N ILE A 327 20.20 13.89 -20.67
CA ILE A 327 20.99 15.01 -21.19
C ILE A 327 21.44 14.60 -22.59
N ASN A 328 21.03 15.35 -23.61
CA ASN A 328 21.47 15.17 -25.01
C ASN A 328 22.91 15.62 -25.18
#